data_b0a748081fca2330d4ab5205c68eff31
#
_entry.id   b0a748081fca2330d4ab5205c68eff31
#
_cell.length_a   1.000
_cell.length_b   1.000
_cell.length_c   1.000
_cell.angle_alpha   90.00
_cell.angle_beta   90.00
_cell.angle_gamma   90.00
#
_symmetry.space_group_name_H-M   'P 1'
#
loop_
_entity.id
_entity.type
_entity.pdbx_description
1 polymer ?
#
loop_
_entity_poly.entity_id
_entity_poly.type
_entity_poly.pdbx_seq_one_letter_code
_entity_poly.pdbx_strand_id
1 'polypeptide(L)'
;MKQPFYLVLPGLVLLSLARADTLPALIDPNNPAKASREIAPPEAPTPVPKVTVQKPGSKLTPETPVAIRHIQFIGGTVYPLKTLLEPFRPYAQKTVPLKTLSGLVNDITARYKADGYPLSYAWLPDNNFQDGNIKIVLVEGYVAHSDIHSNNPDVAARLKRLAEKIMGEKPLTQDTFDRYSLLMTQTPEVPVDANAQLPKNIYGAAAMQVTGMQPHLWDISSTVDTRKGQNLALVNGTLSNLTSYGDQLGLATFIPLDNDTKKTYFGMNWQQFLNDEGLTMQLKGSYYHEDPKDFTPLLYLPNDITVNARQKATQYNGGITFGYPLILTRKKQLNITGGLDYTDRRDDYDLQALVGGQTYGLDSQHQHVRYPALELGINGVRNFDTASISSRLAFRQGIEGSLADASPSQGTDLSFSLWKGYLDAAWLMSENWKLSTAWEGDWSNNDLPEPERVSFGAQHFGRGYQDGEASGDYGYGGQVELRYLHMRKESTWLATIQPYILTDTAQTWFNQQGLRHQRLGSVAAGIMLGDNRHYSVSVEAAKPVGDVPSDSNNRDWRYSLTLTWNFNNLH
;
A
#
# COMPACT_ATOMS: atom_id res chain seq x y z
N MET A 1 23.04 -38.25 -6.22
CA MET A 1 22.55 -37.45 -5.07
C MET A 1 22.26 -36.07 -5.58
N LYS A 2 20.99 -35.75 -5.89
CA LYS A 2 20.51 -34.42 -6.28
C LYS A 2 19.69 -33.88 -5.10
N GLN A 3 20.20 -32.83 -4.48
CA GLN A 3 19.46 -32.11 -3.43
C GLN A 3 18.27 -31.37 -4.05
N PRO A 4 17.12 -31.30 -3.40
CA PRO A 4 16.01 -30.47 -3.87
C PRO A 4 16.29 -29.01 -3.53
N PHE A 5 16.37 -28.19 -4.56
CA PHE A 5 16.37 -26.73 -4.47
C PHE A 5 15.00 -26.27 -3.94
N TYR A 6 15.00 -25.68 -2.76
CA TYR A 6 13.83 -25.03 -2.19
C TYR A 6 13.54 -23.70 -2.92
N LEU A 7 12.44 -23.67 -3.65
CA LEU A 7 11.86 -22.48 -4.30
C LEU A 7 11.15 -21.64 -3.22
N VAL A 8 11.86 -20.83 -2.46
CA VAL A 8 11.30 -19.98 -1.38
C VAL A 8 11.56 -18.48 -1.62
N LEU A 9 12.04 -18.06 -2.80
CA LEU A 9 12.58 -16.71 -2.94
C LEU A 9 11.85 -15.65 -3.76
N PRO A 10 10.75 -15.85 -4.52
CA PRO A 10 10.16 -14.71 -5.24
C PRO A 10 9.37 -13.73 -4.36
N GLY A 11 8.74 -14.22 -3.28
CA GLY A 11 7.91 -13.36 -2.43
C GLY A 11 8.70 -12.39 -1.54
N LEU A 12 9.88 -12.78 -1.09
CA LEU A 12 10.72 -11.96 -0.19
C LEU A 12 11.40 -10.78 -0.91
N VAL A 13 11.68 -10.92 -2.21
CA VAL A 13 12.32 -9.86 -3.00
C VAL A 13 11.34 -8.74 -3.34
N LEU A 14 10.07 -9.06 -3.60
CA LEU A 14 9.02 -8.04 -3.81
C LEU A 14 8.78 -7.20 -2.54
N LEU A 15 8.91 -7.81 -1.38
CA LEU A 15 8.64 -7.19 -0.07
C LEU A 15 9.74 -6.24 0.42
N SER A 16 11.01 -6.53 0.10
CA SER A 16 12.11 -5.63 0.46
C SER A 16 12.18 -4.38 -0.43
N LEU A 17 11.61 -4.46 -1.65
CA LEU A 17 11.59 -3.35 -2.61
C LEU A 17 10.42 -2.38 -2.37
N ALA A 18 9.27 -2.88 -1.90
CA ALA A 18 8.14 -2.05 -1.48
C ALA A 18 8.50 -1.12 -0.31
N ARG A 19 9.42 -1.52 0.57
CA ARG A 19 9.88 -0.66 1.69
C ARG A 19 10.70 0.56 1.26
N ALA A 20 11.33 0.53 0.09
CA ALA A 20 12.11 1.67 -0.41
C ALA A 20 11.25 2.65 -1.24
N ASP A 21 10.15 2.17 -1.83
CA ASP A 21 9.27 2.98 -2.67
C ASP A 21 8.01 3.52 -1.95
N THR A 22 7.77 3.13 -0.70
CA THR A 22 6.58 3.56 0.08
C THR A 22 6.85 4.70 1.06
N LEU A 23 7.85 5.51 0.78
CA LEU A 23 7.84 6.84 1.39
C LEU A 23 6.65 7.61 0.82
N PRO A 24 5.91 8.37 1.67
CA PRO A 24 4.80 9.18 1.19
C PRO A 24 5.29 9.96 -0.01
N ALA A 25 4.55 9.88 -1.12
CA ALA A 25 4.84 10.70 -2.29
C ALA A 25 5.04 12.11 -1.78
N LEU A 26 6.14 12.70 -2.22
CA LEU A 26 6.51 14.04 -1.77
C LEU A 26 5.31 14.93 -1.89
N ILE A 27 5.04 15.64 -0.83
CA ILE A 27 3.89 16.51 -0.70
C ILE A 27 3.86 17.40 -1.93
N ASP A 28 2.78 17.32 -2.70
CA ASP A 28 2.45 18.31 -3.70
C ASP A 28 2.36 19.66 -2.98
N PRO A 29 3.27 20.62 -3.21
CA PRO A 29 3.25 21.90 -2.51
C PRO A 29 1.96 22.66 -2.77
N ASN A 30 1.26 22.37 -3.88
CA ASN A 30 -0.02 22.95 -4.20
C ASN A 30 -1.20 22.19 -3.54
N ASN A 31 -0.98 21.01 -3.02
CA ASN A 31 -2.00 20.26 -2.28
C ASN A 31 -1.40 19.44 -1.12
N PRO A 32 -1.02 20.09 -0.02
CA PRO A 32 -0.46 19.42 1.16
C PRO A 32 -1.41 18.38 1.77
N ALA A 33 -2.71 18.42 1.47
CA ALA A 33 -3.66 17.38 1.89
C ALA A 33 -3.40 16.03 1.20
N LYS A 34 -2.79 16.00 0.02
CA LYS A 34 -2.41 14.75 -0.65
C LYS A 34 -1.33 13.98 0.10
N ALA A 35 -0.39 14.67 0.72
CA ALA A 35 0.67 14.05 1.50
C ALA A 35 0.16 13.33 2.76
N SER A 36 -0.88 13.84 3.40
CA SER A 36 -1.50 13.18 4.56
C SER A 36 -2.35 11.95 4.18
N ARG A 37 -2.61 11.74 2.87
CA ARG A 37 -3.37 10.59 2.36
C ARG A 37 -2.52 9.34 2.16
N GLU A 38 -1.22 9.46 2.09
CA GLU A 38 -0.31 8.40 1.64
C GLU A 38 0.60 7.82 2.73
N ILE A 39 0.14 7.79 3.97
CA ILE A 39 0.63 6.73 4.84
C ILE A 39 -0.13 5.48 4.40
N ALA A 40 0.34 4.87 3.31
CA ALA A 40 -0.12 3.54 2.94
C ALA A 40 0.17 2.63 4.14
N PRO A 41 -0.81 1.80 4.54
CA PRO A 41 -0.51 0.80 5.55
C PRO A 41 0.70 -0.01 5.06
N PRO A 42 1.70 -0.27 5.93
CA PRO A 42 2.89 -0.99 5.52
C PRO A 42 2.45 -2.31 4.86
N GLU A 43 2.89 -2.57 3.64
CA GLU A 43 2.76 -3.89 3.03
C GLU A 43 3.61 -4.86 3.83
N ALA A 44 3.01 -5.41 4.88
CA ALA A 44 3.69 -6.37 5.72
C ALA A 44 3.88 -7.70 4.98
N PRO A 45 5.03 -8.36 5.14
CA PRO A 45 5.23 -9.71 4.63
C PRO A 45 4.15 -10.62 5.20
N THR A 46 3.40 -11.24 4.31
CA THR A 46 2.33 -12.14 4.68
C THR A 46 2.92 -13.41 5.29
N PRO A 47 2.71 -13.71 6.58
CA PRO A 47 3.20 -14.96 7.14
C PRO A 47 2.56 -16.13 6.40
N VAL A 48 3.38 -17.02 5.89
CA VAL A 48 2.92 -18.27 5.28
C VAL A 48 2.83 -19.28 6.42
N PRO A 49 1.65 -19.87 6.73
CA PRO A 49 1.57 -20.93 7.70
C PRO A 49 2.48 -22.09 7.25
N LYS A 50 3.55 -22.34 7.98
CA LYS A 50 4.40 -23.51 7.74
C LYS A 50 3.71 -24.70 8.36
N VAL A 51 2.95 -25.41 7.55
CA VAL A 51 2.34 -26.67 7.95
C VAL A 51 3.39 -27.77 7.85
N THR A 52 4.06 -28.08 8.94
CA THR A 52 5.01 -29.21 8.98
C THR A 52 4.24 -30.50 9.25
N VAL A 53 4.07 -31.31 8.22
CA VAL A 53 3.45 -32.65 8.35
C VAL A 53 4.51 -33.63 8.85
N GLN A 54 4.51 -33.97 10.14
CA GLN A 54 5.12 -35.20 10.62
C GLN A 54 4.10 -36.32 10.51
N LYS A 55 4.14 -37.09 9.43
CA LYS A 55 3.38 -38.36 9.35
C LYS A 55 4.06 -39.39 10.26
N PRO A 56 3.35 -40.07 11.16
CA PRO A 56 3.89 -41.26 11.79
C PRO A 56 4.27 -42.27 10.69
N GLY A 57 5.51 -42.75 10.69
CA GLY A 57 5.95 -43.71 9.70
C GLY A 57 5.23 -45.06 9.84
N SER A 58 4.64 -45.55 8.75
CA SER A 58 4.07 -46.88 8.70
C SER A 58 5.18 -47.93 8.64
N LYS A 59 4.97 -49.01 9.42
CA LYS A 59 5.87 -50.18 9.39
C LYS A 59 5.60 -51.12 8.20
N LEU A 60 4.54 -50.84 7.43
CA LEU A 60 4.13 -51.63 6.26
C LEU A 60 4.76 -51.11 4.97
N THR A 61 5.04 -52.04 4.05
CA THR A 61 5.59 -51.67 2.73
C THR A 61 4.48 -51.10 1.81
N PRO A 62 4.78 -50.21 0.88
CA PRO A 62 3.81 -49.65 -0.06
C PRO A 62 3.06 -50.69 -0.89
N GLU A 63 3.66 -51.83 -1.12
CA GLU A 63 3.13 -52.93 -1.95
C GLU A 63 2.33 -53.96 -1.13
N THR A 64 2.17 -53.77 0.18
CA THR A 64 1.39 -54.66 1.04
C THR A 64 -0.06 -54.77 0.50
N PRO A 65 -0.56 -55.99 0.18
CA PRO A 65 -1.92 -56.19 -0.30
C PRO A 65 -2.93 -55.94 0.79
N VAL A 66 -3.94 -55.12 0.50
CA VAL A 66 -5.03 -54.75 1.42
C VAL A 66 -6.36 -55.03 0.75
N ALA A 67 -7.20 -55.88 1.38
CA ALA A 67 -8.57 -56.12 0.93
C ALA A 67 -9.49 -54.97 1.39
N ILE A 68 -10.33 -54.46 0.51
CA ILE A 68 -11.29 -53.37 0.84
C ILE A 68 -12.68 -53.99 0.89
N ARG A 69 -13.14 -54.43 2.10
CA ARG A 69 -14.49 -54.97 2.30
C ARG A 69 -15.41 -53.94 2.94
N HIS A 70 -14.96 -53.29 4.00
CA HIS A 70 -15.69 -52.26 4.71
C HIS A 70 -14.81 -51.06 4.96
N ILE A 71 -15.36 -49.87 4.74
CA ILE A 71 -14.67 -48.59 5.04
C ILE A 71 -15.46 -47.89 6.12
N GLN A 72 -14.79 -47.55 7.21
CA GLN A 72 -15.33 -46.75 8.31
C GLN A 72 -14.55 -45.44 8.41
N PHE A 73 -15.27 -44.32 8.28
CA PHE A 73 -14.71 -43.00 8.61
C PHE A 73 -14.95 -42.69 10.07
N ILE A 74 -13.92 -42.21 10.76
CA ILE A 74 -13.94 -41.80 12.17
C ILE A 74 -13.70 -40.31 12.22
N GLY A 75 -14.62 -39.52 12.80
CA GLY A 75 -14.59 -38.08 12.79
C GLY A 75 -15.06 -37.50 11.46
N GLY A 76 -14.92 -36.18 11.31
CA GLY A 76 -15.31 -35.45 10.10
C GLY A 76 -16.78 -35.04 10.09
N THR A 77 -17.00 -33.73 9.86
CA THR A 77 -18.34 -33.11 9.77
C THR A 77 -18.52 -32.31 8.49
N VAL A 78 -17.43 -31.97 7.81
CA VAL A 78 -17.42 -31.10 6.60
C VAL A 78 -18.02 -31.82 5.40
N TYR A 79 -17.71 -33.11 5.22
CA TYR A 79 -18.15 -33.85 4.03
C TYR A 79 -19.20 -34.91 4.33
N PRO A 80 -20.27 -35.01 3.51
CA PRO A 80 -21.19 -36.11 3.58
C PRO A 80 -20.49 -37.45 3.28
N LEU A 81 -20.89 -38.53 3.99
CA LEU A 81 -20.33 -39.88 3.83
C LEU A 81 -20.34 -40.36 2.36
N LYS A 82 -21.40 -40.06 1.61
CA LYS A 82 -21.53 -40.42 0.19
C LYS A 82 -20.37 -39.85 -0.65
N THR A 83 -20.00 -38.61 -0.39
CA THR A 83 -18.91 -37.91 -1.07
C THR A 83 -17.54 -38.51 -0.77
N LEU A 84 -17.33 -38.94 0.50
CA LEU A 84 -16.09 -39.56 0.94
C LEU A 84 -15.93 -40.98 0.39
N LEU A 85 -17.02 -41.73 0.22
CA LEU A 85 -17.01 -43.11 -0.29
C LEU A 85 -16.85 -43.19 -1.82
N GLU A 86 -17.20 -42.16 -2.55
CA GLU A 86 -17.20 -42.16 -4.04
C GLU A 86 -15.88 -42.58 -4.66
N PRO A 87 -14.71 -42.06 -4.24
CA PRO A 87 -13.41 -42.47 -4.77
C PRO A 87 -13.05 -43.94 -4.53
N PHE A 88 -13.64 -44.57 -3.51
CA PHE A 88 -13.37 -45.96 -3.13
C PHE A 88 -14.26 -46.97 -3.88
N ARG A 89 -15.37 -46.56 -4.49
CA ARG A 89 -16.31 -47.43 -5.20
C ARG A 89 -15.67 -48.38 -6.21
N PRO A 90 -14.71 -47.94 -7.07
CA PRO A 90 -14.07 -48.83 -8.04
C PRO A 90 -13.27 -49.97 -7.43
N TYR A 91 -12.89 -49.82 -6.15
CA TYR A 91 -12.02 -50.72 -5.41
C TYR A 91 -12.79 -51.58 -4.37
N ALA A 92 -14.09 -51.40 -4.25
CA ALA A 92 -14.92 -52.14 -3.34
C ALA A 92 -14.83 -53.65 -3.63
N GLN A 93 -14.67 -54.47 -2.59
CA GLN A 93 -14.50 -55.95 -2.65
C GLN A 93 -13.24 -56.38 -3.43
N LYS A 94 -12.25 -55.52 -3.64
CA LYS A 94 -10.98 -55.81 -4.31
C LYS A 94 -9.82 -55.75 -3.32
N THR A 95 -8.74 -56.46 -3.65
CA THR A 95 -7.46 -56.35 -2.97
C THR A 95 -6.56 -55.40 -3.77
N VAL A 96 -6.04 -54.37 -3.13
CA VAL A 96 -5.19 -53.35 -3.74
C VAL A 96 -3.90 -53.18 -2.95
N PRO A 97 -2.81 -52.70 -3.56
CA PRO A 97 -1.61 -52.30 -2.81
C PRO A 97 -1.93 -51.16 -1.83
N LEU A 98 -1.27 -51.17 -0.68
CA LEU A 98 -1.40 -50.11 0.36
C LEU A 98 -1.15 -48.73 -0.22
N LYS A 99 -0.26 -48.61 -1.19
CA LYS A 99 0.01 -47.37 -1.92
C LYS A 99 -1.24 -46.78 -2.58
N THR A 100 -2.09 -47.63 -3.19
CA THR A 100 -3.35 -47.17 -3.82
C THR A 100 -4.31 -46.64 -2.77
N LEU A 101 -4.49 -47.39 -1.66
CA LEU A 101 -5.35 -46.95 -0.54
C LEU A 101 -4.84 -45.65 0.09
N SER A 102 -3.53 -45.53 0.31
CA SER A 102 -2.90 -44.32 0.82
C SER A 102 -3.05 -43.13 -0.15
N GLY A 103 -3.04 -43.39 -1.45
CA GLY A 103 -3.33 -42.38 -2.48
C GLY A 103 -4.73 -41.81 -2.30
N LEU A 104 -5.77 -42.65 -2.23
CA LEU A 104 -7.16 -42.25 -2.02
C LEU A 104 -7.36 -41.46 -0.71
N VAL A 105 -6.67 -41.82 0.36
CA VAL A 105 -6.71 -41.08 1.64
C VAL A 105 -6.00 -39.73 1.52
N ASN A 106 -4.89 -39.67 0.77
CA ASN A 106 -4.21 -38.40 0.50
C ASN A 106 -5.07 -37.46 -0.36
N ASP A 107 -5.87 -38.00 -1.30
CA ASP A 107 -6.81 -37.22 -2.12
C ASP A 107 -7.87 -36.52 -1.24
N ILE A 108 -8.35 -37.18 -0.16
CA ILE A 108 -9.24 -36.54 0.83
C ILE A 108 -8.51 -35.34 1.50
N THR A 109 -7.24 -35.54 1.89
CA THR A 109 -6.43 -34.46 2.47
C THR A 109 -6.24 -33.30 1.49
N ALA A 110 -5.96 -33.62 0.22
CA ALA A 110 -5.83 -32.61 -0.83
C ALA A 110 -7.14 -31.83 -1.03
N ARG A 111 -8.28 -32.53 -0.94
CA ARG A 111 -9.60 -31.91 -1.02
C ARG A 111 -9.86 -30.97 0.15
N TYR A 112 -9.57 -31.36 1.42
CA TYR A 112 -9.68 -30.44 2.55
C TYR A 112 -8.90 -29.15 2.33
N LYS A 113 -7.67 -29.27 1.82
CA LYS A 113 -6.83 -28.09 1.54
C LYS A 113 -7.38 -27.24 0.39
N ALA A 114 -7.88 -27.88 -0.67
CA ALA A 114 -8.47 -27.19 -1.82
C ALA A 114 -9.76 -26.45 -1.43
N ASP A 115 -10.55 -27.03 -0.53
CA ASP A 115 -11.80 -26.46 -0.01
C ASP A 115 -11.56 -25.49 1.17
N GLY A 116 -10.28 -25.13 1.46
CA GLY A 116 -9.91 -24.08 2.40
C GLY A 116 -9.81 -24.52 3.86
N TYR A 117 -9.52 -25.79 4.16
CA TYR A 117 -9.28 -26.30 5.52
C TYR A 117 -7.81 -26.67 5.74
N PRO A 118 -6.92 -25.70 6.06
CA PRO A 118 -5.47 -25.89 6.03
C PRO A 118 -4.94 -26.86 7.10
N LEU A 119 -5.64 -26.99 8.22
CA LEU A 119 -5.25 -27.85 9.34
C LEU A 119 -5.95 -29.22 9.32
N SER A 120 -6.83 -29.47 8.32
CA SER A 120 -7.60 -30.71 8.23
C SER A 120 -6.93 -31.71 7.29
N TYR A 121 -6.97 -32.99 7.67
CA TYR A 121 -6.39 -34.07 6.88
C TYR A 121 -7.06 -35.41 7.18
N ALA A 122 -6.92 -36.36 6.25
CA ALA A 122 -7.28 -37.75 6.44
C ALA A 122 -6.03 -38.57 6.79
N TRP A 123 -6.19 -39.50 7.68
CA TRP A 123 -5.11 -40.37 8.13
C TRP A 123 -5.55 -41.83 8.16
N LEU A 124 -4.64 -42.71 7.74
CA LEU A 124 -4.81 -44.14 7.76
C LEU A 124 -3.98 -44.70 8.94
N PRO A 125 -4.62 -45.16 10.04
CA PRO A 125 -3.89 -45.78 11.16
C PRO A 125 -3.18 -47.06 10.74
N ASP A 126 -2.02 -47.34 11.33
CA ASP A 126 -1.19 -48.52 11.02
C ASP A 126 -1.77 -49.88 11.41
N ASN A 127 -2.97 -49.90 11.96
CA ASN A 127 -3.55 -51.14 12.49
C ASN A 127 -4.77 -51.56 11.67
N ASN A 128 -4.87 -52.88 11.48
CA ASN A 128 -6.07 -53.58 11.06
C ASN A 128 -6.51 -53.46 9.61
N PHE A 129 -5.65 -53.87 8.70
CA PHE A 129 -6.06 -54.31 7.38
C PHE A 129 -6.54 -55.78 7.39
N GLN A 130 -6.55 -56.43 8.57
CA GLN A 130 -7.10 -57.79 8.75
C GLN A 130 -8.59 -57.77 8.49
N ASP A 131 -9.07 -58.77 7.81
CA ASP A 131 -10.48 -58.95 7.47
C ASP A 131 -11.11 -57.90 6.52
N GLY A 132 -10.30 -57.02 5.92
CA GLY A 132 -10.78 -56.04 4.97
C GLY A 132 -11.56 -54.86 5.57
N ASN A 133 -11.46 -54.64 6.87
CA ASN A 133 -12.06 -53.49 7.56
C ASN A 133 -11.08 -52.34 7.60
N ILE A 134 -11.32 -51.29 6.79
CA ILE A 134 -10.47 -50.12 6.66
C ILE A 134 -11.03 -48.98 7.52
N LYS A 135 -10.25 -48.52 8.50
CA LYS A 135 -10.57 -47.34 9.30
C LYS A 135 -9.80 -46.16 8.77
N ILE A 136 -10.51 -45.10 8.39
CA ILE A 136 -9.93 -43.82 7.93
C ILE A 136 -10.33 -42.76 8.96
N VAL A 137 -9.35 -42.12 9.57
CA VAL A 137 -9.57 -41.03 10.53
C VAL A 137 -9.54 -39.69 9.79
N LEU A 138 -10.61 -38.92 9.94
CA LEU A 138 -10.72 -37.56 9.45
C LEU A 138 -10.42 -36.62 10.61
N VAL A 139 -9.33 -35.90 10.50
CA VAL A 139 -8.92 -34.91 11.49
C VAL A 139 -9.32 -33.52 10.96
N GLU A 140 -10.33 -32.93 11.59
CA GLU A 140 -10.77 -31.57 11.31
C GLU A 140 -10.09 -30.61 12.27
N GLY A 141 -9.03 -29.96 11.78
CA GLY A 141 -8.10 -29.19 12.61
C GLY A 141 -8.63 -27.83 13.00
N TYR A 142 -8.35 -27.42 14.23
CA TYR A 142 -8.60 -26.09 14.77
C TYR A 142 -7.48 -25.68 15.73
N VAL A 143 -7.30 -24.38 15.98
CA VAL A 143 -6.34 -23.89 16.96
C VAL A 143 -6.96 -23.94 18.34
N ALA A 144 -6.39 -24.78 19.22
CA ALA A 144 -6.85 -24.95 20.59
C ALA A 144 -6.11 -24.06 21.60
N HIS A 145 -4.88 -23.67 21.26
CA HIS A 145 -4.01 -22.86 22.11
C HIS A 145 -3.13 -21.97 21.25
N SER A 146 -2.92 -20.73 21.70
CA SER A 146 -1.98 -19.78 21.10
C SER A 146 -0.94 -19.35 22.12
N ASP A 147 0.32 -19.32 21.69
CA ASP A 147 1.46 -18.85 22.46
C ASP A 147 1.96 -17.53 21.83
N ILE A 148 1.86 -16.44 22.61
CA ILE A 148 2.13 -15.08 22.13
C ILE A 148 3.45 -14.58 22.71
N HIS A 149 4.40 -14.26 21.84
CA HIS A 149 5.70 -13.71 22.20
C HIS A 149 5.81 -12.27 21.71
N SER A 150 5.89 -11.32 22.63
CA SER A 150 6.09 -9.89 22.33
C SER A 150 6.87 -9.22 23.46
N ASN A 151 7.67 -8.21 23.11
CA ASN A 151 8.38 -7.35 24.06
C ASN A 151 7.55 -6.12 24.47
N ASN A 152 6.38 -5.88 23.84
CA ASN A 152 5.45 -4.80 24.16
C ASN A 152 4.12 -5.41 24.65
N PRO A 153 3.65 -5.09 25.89
CA PRO A 153 2.41 -5.65 26.44
C PRO A 153 1.16 -5.25 25.65
N ASP A 154 1.11 -4.05 25.06
CA ASP A 154 -0.02 -3.60 24.25
C ASP A 154 -0.09 -4.36 22.93
N VAL A 155 1.06 -4.58 22.28
CA VAL A 155 1.15 -5.46 21.12
C VAL A 155 0.72 -6.87 21.47
N ALA A 156 1.21 -7.45 22.59
CA ALA A 156 0.82 -8.77 23.02
C ALA A 156 -0.69 -8.89 23.25
N ALA A 157 -1.31 -7.88 23.89
CA ALA A 157 -2.75 -7.84 24.11
C ALA A 157 -3.56 -7.83 22.81
N ARG A 158 -3.13 -7.05 21.82
CA ARG A 158 -3.73 -7.02 20.48
C ARG A 158 -3.60 -8.38 19.78
N LEU A 159 -2.39 -8.92 19.71
CA LEU A 159 -2.14 -10.21 19.04
C LEU A 159 -2.96 -11.33 19.69
N LYS A 160 -3.11 -11.31 21.03
CA LYS A 160 -3.93 -12.28 21.75
C LYS A 160 -5.40 -12.20 21.35
N ARG A 161 -6.02 -11.01 21.29
CA ARG A 161 -7.42 -10.87 20.87
C ARG A 161 -7.64 -11.39 19.44
N LEU A 162 -6.72 -11.09 18.51
CA LEU A 162 -6.81 -11.60 17.14
C LEU A 162 -6.59 -13.12 17.07
N ALA A 163 -5.71 -13.68 17.91
CA ALA A 163 -5.54 -15.13 18.03
C ALA A 163 -6.80 -15.83 18.56
N GLU A 164 -7.50 -15.21 19.51
CA GLU A 164 -8.77 -15.73 20.05
C GLU A 164 -9.85 -15.84 18.97
N LYS A 165 -9.86 -14.95 17.97
CA LYS A 165 -10.74 -15.05 16.79
C LYS A 165 -10.44 -16.29 15.94
N ILE A 166 -9.15 -16.60 15.72
CA ILE A 166 -8.72 -17.82 15.01
C ILE A 166 -9.13 -19.07 15.81
N MET A 167 -8.97 -19.05 17.14
CA MET A 167 -9.33 -20.15 18.04
C MET A 167 -10.84 -20.39 18.13
N GLY A 168 -11.66 -19.41 17.78
CA GLY A 168 -13.12 -19.49 17.81
C GLY A 168 -13.73 -20.36 16.71
N GLU A 169 -13.00 -20.69 15.64
CA GLU A 169 -13.52 -21.43 14.49
C GLU A 169 -13.09 -22.91 14.51
N LYS A 170 -14.04 -23.82 14.32
CA LYS A 170 -13.83 -25.28 14.32
C LYS A 170 -14.70 -25.95 13.25
N PRO A 171 -14.11 -26.60 12.23
CA PRO A 171 -12.70 -26.60 11.86
C PRO A 171 -12.25 -25.23 11.33
N LEU A 172 -10.94 -24.91 11.46
CA LEU A 172 -10.40 -23.64 11.02
C LEU A 172 -10.37 -23.55 9.49
N THR A 173 -10.91 -22.46 8.95
CA THR A 173 -10.82 -22.12 7.52
C THR A 173 -9.57 -21.30 7.20
N GLN A 174 -9.13 -21.36 5.94
CA GLN A 174 -8.03 -20.55 5.43
C GLN A 174 -8.38 -19.04 5.45
N ASP A 175 -9.63 -18.71 5.15
CA ASP A 175 -10.09 -17.33 5.12
C ASP A 175 -10.03 -16.68 6.51
N THR A 176 -10.48 -17.37 7.55
CA THR A 176 -10.36 -16.90 8.94
C THR A 176 -8.91 -16.80 9.37
N PHE A 177 -8.08 -17.79 9.06
CA PHE A 177 -6.65 -17.74 9.37
C PHE A 177 -5.97 -16.58 8.66
N ASP A 178 -6.20 -16.42 7.35
CA ASP A 178 -5.63 -15.34 6.56
C ASP A 178 -6.07 -13.97 7.07
N ARG A 179 -7.38 -13.78 7.33
CA ARG A 179 -7.92 -12.49 7.81
C ARG A 179 -7.24 -12.05 9.09
N TYR A 180 -7.24 -12.87 10.12
CA TYR A 180 -6.73 -12.44 11.43
C TYR A 180 -5.20 -12.45 11.49
N SER A 181 -4.50 -13.33 10.78
CA SER A 181 -3.05 -13.24 10.65
C SER A 181 -2.62 -11.98 9.89
N LEU A 182 -3.35 -11.58 8.85
CA LEU A 182 -3.09 -10.31 8.16
C LEU A 182 -3.40 -9.09 9.04
N LEU A 183 -4.48 -9.13 9.84
CA LEU A 183 -4.74 -8.07 10.83
C LEU A 183 -3.64 -7.98 11.90
N MET A 184 -3.02 -9.10 12.27
CA MET A 184 -1.85 -9.10 13.15
C MET A 184 -0.65 -8.40 12.48
N THR A 185 -0.39 -8.67 11.19
CA THR A 185 0.72 -8.02 10.47
C THR A 185 0.50 -6.53 10.22
N GLN A 186 -0.74 -6.04 10.30
CA GLN A 186 -1.08 -4.62 10.25
C GLN A 186 -0.85 -3.88 11.59
N THR A 187 -0.28 -4.54 12.60
CA THR A 187 0.17 -3.85 13.82
C THR A 187 1.35 -2.95 13.46
N PRO A 188 1.26 -1.62 13.68
CA PRO A 188 2.27 -0.67 13.22
C PRO A 188 3.67 -0.97 13.76
N GLU A 189 4.69 -0.91 12.90
CA GLU A 189 6.12 -1.11 13.22
C GLU A 189 6.45 -2.44 13.92
N VAL A 190 5.59 -3.45 13.78
CA VAL A 190 5.81 -4.77 14.38
C VAL A 190 5.84 -5.83 13.29
N PRO A 191 6.98 -6.45 13.00
CA PRO A 191 7.02 -7.66 12.20
C PRO A 191 6.36 -8.81 12.97
N VAL A 192 5.26 -9.32 12.42
CA VAL A 192 4.51 -10.42 13.06
C VAL A 192 4.66 -11.70 12.24
N ASP A 193 5.01 -12.79 12.92
CA ASP A 193 4.97 -14.15 12.38
C ASP A 193 3.95 -14.97 13.16
N ALA A 194 2.98 -15.57 12.44
CA ALA A 194 1.95 -16.41 13.01
C ALA A 194 2.00 -17.81 12.36
N ASN A 195 2.27 -18.83 13.16
CA ASN A 195 2.50 -20.19 12.71
C ASN A 195 1.56 -21.16 13.41
N ALA A 196 0.71 -21.87 12.65
CA ALA A 196 -0.12 -22.95 13.16
C ALA A 196 0.49 -24.31 12.78
N GLN A 197 0.66 -25.19 13.78
CA GLN A 197 1.13 -26.54 13.55
C GLN A 197 -0.05 -27.45 13.22
N LEU A 198 0.20 -28.53 12.43
CA LEU A 198 -0.83 -29.55 12.23
C LEU A 198 -1.20 -30.23 13.56
N PRO A 199 -2.49 -30.57 13.77
CA PRO A 199 -2.90 -31.36 14.91
C PRO A 199 -2.14 -32.68 15.00
N LYS A 200 -1.70 -33.04 16.20
CA LYS A 200 -0.99 -34.31 16.45
C LYS A 200 -1.92 -35.41 16.99
N ASN A 201 -3.19 -35.07 17.19
CA ASN A 201 -4.18 -35.99 17.74
C ASN A 201 -5.44 -36.05 16.86
N ILE A 202 -6.24 -37.08 17.06
CA ILE A 202 -7.48 -37.34 16.30
C ILE A 202 -8.59 -36.30 16.58
N TYR A 203 -8.45 -35.48 17.62
CA TYR A 203 -9.43 -34.47 18.01
C TYR A 203 -9.22 -33.14 17.26
N GLY A 204 -8.17 -33.02 16.45
CA GLY A 204 -7.94 -31.88 15.62
C GLY A 204 -7.36 -30.62 16.33
N ALA A 205 -6.98 -30.76 17.61
CA ALA A 205 -6.41 -29.66 18.39
C ALA A 205 -4.98 -29.32 17.93
N ALA A 206 -4.78 -28.12 17.46
CA ALA A 206 -3.49 -27.55 17.03
C ALA A 206 -3.02 -26.48 18.01
N ALA A 207 -1.70 -26.24 18.04
CA ALA A 207 -1.08 -25.10 18.69
C ALA A 207 -0.70 -24.05 17.62
N MET A 208 -0.86 -22.79 17.96
CA MET A 208 -0.40 -21.66 17.16
C MET A 208 0.63 -20.85 17.94
N GLN A 209 1.71 -20.47 17.27
CA GLN A 209 2.75 -19.61 17.82
C GLN A 209 2.70 -18.26 17.09
N VAL A 210 2.66 -17.18 17.83
CA VAL A 210 2.65 -15.81 17.29
C VAL A 210 3.79 -15.04 17.91
N THR A 211 4.67 -14.50 17.06
CA THR A 211 5.80 -13.67 17.48
C THR A 211 5.63 -12.29 16.87
N GLY A 212 5.61 -11.27 17.71
CA GLY A 212 5.53 -9.87 17.30
C GLY A 212 6.42 -9.01 18.18
N MET A 213 7.66 -8.81 17.74
CA MET A 213 8.65 -8.02 18.50
C MET A 213 8.70 -6.62 17.90
N GLN A 214 8.39 -5.61 18.72
CA GLN A 214 8.50 -4.21 18.33
C GLN A 214 9.97 -3.77 18.47
N PRO A 215 10.66 -3.43 17.37
CA PRO A 215 12.06 -3.02 17.44
C PRO A 215 12.21 -1.67 18.15
N HIS A 216 11.32 -0.71 17.83
CA HIS A 216 11.36 0.65 18.38
C HIS A 216 9.94 1.16 18.62
N LEU A 217 9.77 2.01 19.64
CA LEU A 217 8.52 2.70 19.93
C LEU A 217 8.29 3.88 18.95
N TRP A 218 9.35 4.44 18.43
CA TRP A 218 9.35 5.58 17.52
C TRP A 218 10.25 5.30 16.31
N ASP A 219 9.91 5.92 15.20
CA ASP A 219 10.72 5.94 13.98
C ASP A 219 10.89 7.38 13.49
N ILE A 220 12.09 7.75 13.04
CA ILE A 220 12.35 9.05 12.42
C ILE A 220 13.06 8.82 11.09
N SER A 221 12.52 9.44 10.04
CA SER A 221 13.14 9.45 8.72
C SER A 221 13.21 10.86 8.14
N SER A 222 14.15 11.08 7.25
CA SER A 222 14.25 12.31 6.49
C SER A 222 14.44 12.00 5.01
N THR A 223 13.73 12.73 4.15
CA THR A 223 13.89 12.67 2.71
C THR A 223 14.26 14.04 2.18
N VAL A 224 15.40 14.14 1.49
CA VAL A 224 15.83 15.33 0.76
C VAL A 224 15.52 15.13 -0.71
N ASP A 225 14.86 16.08 -1.34
CA ASP A 225 14.62 16.13 -2.77
C ASP A 225 15.11 17.47 -3.34
N THR A 226 15.93 17.38 -4.40
CA THR A 226 16.51 18.55 -5.06
C THR A 226 15.82 18.91 -6.37
N ARG A 227 14.63 18.34 -6.65
CA ARG A 227 13.86 18.72 -7.85
C ARG A 227 13.43 20.16 -7.77
N LYS A 228 13.41 20.79 -8.95
CA LYS A 228 13.02 22.19 -9.03
C LYS A 228 11.57 22.40 -8.52
N GLY A 229 11.42 23.38 -7.66
CA GLY A 229 10.16 23.65 -6.95
C GLY A 229 10.02 22.90 -5.62
N GLN A 230 10.92 21.95 -5.32
CA GLN A 230 10.88 21.20 -4.07
C GLN A 230 12.02 21.53 -3.12
N ASN A 231 13.26 21.56 -3.46
CA ASN A 231 14.43 21.96 -2.66
C ASN A 231 14.22 21.96 -1.13
N LEU A 232 13.77 20.83 -0.59
CA LEU A 232 13.39 20.70 0.81
C LEU A 232 13.78 19.35 1.39
N ALA A 233 13.93 19.31 2.69
CA ALA A 233 13.98 18.07 3.47
C ALA A 233 12.62 17.86 4.15
N LEU A 234 11.99 16.72 3.88
CA LEU A 234 10.83 16.25 4.62
C LEU A 234 11.33 15.41 5.81
N VAL A 235 10.95 15.77 7.01
CA VAL A 235 11.23 14.99 8.23
C VAL A 235 9.93 14.39 8.72
N ASN A 236 9.92 13.07 8.89
CA ASN A 236 8.80 12.31 9.42
C ASN A 236 9.20 11.64 10.73
N GLY A 237 8.29 11.66 11.70
CA GLY A 237 8.41 10.92 12.94
C GLY A 237 7.13 10.13 13.21
N THR A 238 7.25 8.90 13.68
CA THR A 238 6.11 8.09 14.10
C THR A 238 6.29 7.57 15.52
N LEU A 239 5.18 7.45 16.24
CA LEU A 239 5.07 6.77 17.53
C LEU A 239 4.01 5.69 17.37
N SER A 240 4.32 4.45 17.73
CA SER A 240 3.46 3.30 17.42
C SER A 240 3.17 2.46 18.66
N ASN A 241 1.95 1.91 18.73
CA ASN A 241 1.50 0.96 19.76
C ASN A 241 1.61 1.52 21.19
N LEU A 242 1.14 2.74 21.40
CA LEU A 242 0.99 3.36 22.73
C LEU A 242 -0.21 2.75 23.49
N THR A 243 -1.11 2.10 22.77
CA THR A 243 -2.27 1.39 23.30
C THR A 243 -2.41 0.02 22.63
N SER A 244 -3.22 -0.84 23.22
CA SER A 244 -3.49 -2.17 22.66
C SER A 244 -4.36 -2.19 21.40
N TYR A 245 -4.71 -1.04 20.85
CA TYR A 245 -5.51 -0.92 19.62
C TYR A 245 -4.67 -0.76 18.35
N GLY A 246 -3.33 -0.90 18.45
CA GLY A 246 -2.43 -0.77 17.30
C GLY A 246 -2.50 0.63 16.70
N ASP A 247 -2.36 1.62 17.58
CA ASP A 247 -2.35 3.02 17.22
C ASP A 247 -0.99 3.47 16.68
N GLN A 248 -1.03 4.48 15.83
CA GLN A 248 0.15 5.16 15.31
C GLN A 248 -0.11 6.65 15.21
N LEU A 249 0.78 7.45 15.79
CA LEU A 249 0.85 8.89 15.62
C LEU A 249 1.98 9.22 14.68
N GLY A 250 1.68 9.82 13.54
CA GLY A 250 2.64 10.35 12.58
C GLY A 250 2.71 11.87 12.64
N LEU A 251 3.92 12.41 12.58
CA LEU A 251 4.22 13.84 12.49
C LEU A 251 5.13 14.08 11.28
N ALA A 252 4.88 15.13 10.53
CA ALA A 252 5.69 15.48 9.35
C ALA A 252 5.94 17.00 9.30
N THR A 253 7.13 17.40 8.86
CA THR A 253 7.48 18.81 8.68
C THR A 253 8.48 19.00 7.55
N PHE A 254 8.44 20.17 6.89
CA PHE A 254 9.45 20.60 5.94
C PHE A 254 10.57 21.39 6.60
N ILE A 255 11.77 21.18 6.09
CA ILE A 255 12.92 22.05 6.30
C ILE A 255 13.36 22.55 4.91
N PRO A 256 13.14 23.83 4.56
CA PRO A 256 13.63 24.39 3.30
C PRO A 256 15.15 24.32 3.22
N LEU A 257 15.69 23.93 2.06
CA LEU A 257 17.14 23.86 1.81
C LEU A 257 17.66 25.10 1.08
N ASP A 258 16.77 25.96 0.59
CA ASP A 258 17.09 27.25 0.02
C ASP A 258 16.32 28.38 0.73
N ASN A 259 16.64 29.63 0.36
CA ASN A 259 16.00 30.81 0.91
C ASN A 259 15.09 31.54 -0.10
N ASP A 260 14.82 30.93 -1.27
CA ASP A 260 14.09 31.58 -2.34
C ASP A 260 12.58 31.56 -2.09
N THR A 261 12.10 30.54 -1.43
CA THR A 261 10.70 30.41 -1.02
C THR A 261 10.64 30.01 0.44
N LYS A 262 9.87 30.75 1.24
CA LYS A 262 9.56 30.31 2.60
C LYS A 262 8.43 29.31 2.53
N LYS A 263 8.76 28.03 2.69
CA LYS A 263 7.77 26.93 2.78
C LYS A 263 7.76 26.38 4.18
N THR A 264 6.60 26.34 4.79
CA THR A 264 6.38 25.74 6.10
C THR A 264 5.27 24.72 6.00
N TYR A 265 5.51 23.52 6.47
CA TYR A 265 4.51 22.47 6.56
C TYR A 265 4.61 21.80 7.92
N PHE A 266 3.46 21.53 8.48
CA PHE A 266 3.29 20.67 9.64
C PHE A 266 2.09 19.77 9.41
N GLY A 267 2.30 18.46 9.50
CA GLY A 267 1.27 17.43 9.36
C GLY A 267 1.22 16.54 10.59
N MET A 268 0.01 16.18 11.00
CA MET A 268 -0.25 15.20 12.04
C MET A 268 -1.27 14.19 11.55
N ASN A 269 -1.01 12.92 11.80
CA ASN A 269 -1.91 11.83 11.51
C ASN A 269 -1.94 10.86 12.69
N TRP A 270 -3.12 10.53 13.20
CA TRP A 270 -3.32 9.50 14.19
C TRP A 270 -4.27 8.44 13.67
N GLN A 271 -3.83 7.19 13.68
CA GLN A 271 -4.61 6.05 13.23
C GLN A 271 -4.67 5.01 14.34
N GLN A 272 -5.83 4.34 14.47
CA GLN A 272 -6.00 3.18 15.34
C GLN A 272 -7.06 2.22 14.81
N PHE A 273 -7.03 0.99 15.28
CA PHE A 273 -8.14 0.05 15.10
C PHE A 273 -9.22 0.30 16.15
N LEU A 274 -10.47 0.27 15.71
CA LEU A 274 -11.61 0.43 16.61
C LEU A 274 -12.19 -0.92 17.08
N ASN A 275 -11.87 -2.00 16.37
CA ASN A 275 -12.29 -3.35 16.71
C ASN A 275 -11.31 -4.40 16.18
N ASP A 276 -11.53 -5.65 16.53
CA ASP A 276 -10.72 -6.80 16.11
C ASP A 276 -11.12 -7.33 14.72
N GLU A 277 -12.10 -6.73 14.05
CA GLU A 277 -12.52 -7.06 12.68
C GLU A 277 -11.82 -6.19 11.62
N GLY A 278 -10.98 -5.25 12.06
CA GLY A 278 -10.17 -4.42 11.18
C GLY A 278 -10.77 -3.06 10.85
N LEU A 279 -11.84 -2.62 11.54
CA LEU A 279 -12.31 -1.24 11.41
C LEU A 279 -11.25 -0.29 11.96
N THR A 280 -10.79 0.64 11.13
CA THR A 280 -9.81 1.68 11.47
C THR A 280 -10.46 3.06 11.51
N MET A 281 -9.89 3.92 12.34
CA MET A 281 -10.16 5.36 12.35
C MET A 281 -8.84 6.10 12.17
N GLN A 282 -8.85 7.11 11.32
CA GLN A 282 -7.74 8.01 11.08
C GLN A 282 -8.19 9.45 11.34
N LEU A 283 -7.45 10.19 12.18
CA LEU A 283 -7.57 11.62 12.34
C LEU A 283 -6.37 12.27 11.68
N LYS A 284 -6.60 13.31 10.88
CA LYS A 284 -5.54 14.04 10.19
C LYS A 284 -5.71 15.53 10.38
N GLY A 285 -4.57 16.23 10.44
CA GLY A 285 -4.53 17.67 10.43
C GLY A 285 -3.25 18.15 9.78
N SER A 286 -3.32 19.25 9.02
CA SER A 286 -2.13 19.85 8.45
C SER A 286 -2.25 21.37 8.34
N TYR A 287 -1.09 22.00 8.38
CA TYR A 287 -0.86 23.40 8.10
C TYR A 287 0.18 23.53 7.01
N TYR A 288 -0.09 24.35 6.03
CA TYR A 288 0.84 24.69 4.96
C TYR A 288 0.88 26.21 4.77
N HIS A 289 2.09 26.75 4.59
CA HIS A 289 2.32 28.15 4.23
C HIS A 289 3.45 28.26 3.22
N GLU A 290 3.24 29.03 2.17
CA GLU A 290 4.21 29.34 1.15
C GLU A 290 4.26 30.85 0.90
N ASP A 291 5.47 31.44 0.88
CA ASP A 291 5.72 32.86 0.59
C ASP A 291 6.97 32.96 -0.31
N PRO A 292 6.81 32.87 -1.65
CA PRO A 292 7.91 33.01 -2.58
C PRO A 292 8.44 34.45 -2.57
N LYS A 293 9.75 34.63 -2.78
CA LYS A 293 10.36 35.96 -2.86
C LYS A 293 10.15 36.59 -4.23
N ASP A 294 10.18 35.77 -5.27
CA ASP A 294 10.21 36.25 -6.65
C ASP A 294 8.80 36.37 -7.23
N PHE A 295 8.66 37.32 -8.14
CA PHE A 295 7.49 37.46 -8.97
C PHE A 295 7.63 36.59 -10.21
N THR A 296 6.61 35.86 -10.56
CA THR A 296 6.52 35.04 -11.78
C THR A 296 5.62 35.69 -12.81
N PRO A 297 5.96 35.63 -14.12
CA PRO A 297 5.10 36.13 -15.17
C PRO A 297 3.75 35.41 -15.18
N LEU A 298 2.65 36.15 -15.03
CA LEU A 298 1.29 35.67 -15.06
C LEU A 298 0.64 35.82 -16.41
N LEU A 299 0.86 37.02 -17.06
CA LEU A 299 0.19 37.38 -18.30
C LEU A 299 1.10 38.24 -19.15
N TYR A 300 1.19 37.95 -20.46
CA TYR A 300 1.84 38.77 -21.46
C TYR A 300 0.77 39.50 -22.27
N LEU A 301 0.79 40.81 -22.21
CA LEU A 301 -0.12 41.69 -22.94
C LEU A 301 0.58 42.34 -24.15
N PRO A 302 -0.19 42.86 -25.16
CA PRO A 302 0.40 43.65 -26.24
C PRO A 302 1.22 44.84 -25.73
N ASN A 303 2.15 45.34 -26.54
CA ASN A 303 3.06 46.48 -26.25
C ASN A 303 4.10 46.19 -25.15
N ASP A 304 4.65 44.97 -25.10
CA ASP A 304 5.68 44.54 -24.14
C ASP A 304 5.30 44.76 -22.67
N ILE A 305 4.04 44.61 -22.36
CA ILE A 305 3.52 44.66 -20.99
C ILE A 305 3.48 43.23 -20.41
N THR A 306 4.21 43.00 -19.34
CA THR A 306 4.14 41.73 -18.59
C THR A 306 3.53 41.99 -17.21
N VAL A 307 2.48 41.28 -16.89
CA VAL A 307 1.95 41.25 -15.53
C VAL A 307 2.61 40.09 -14.77
N ASN A 308 3.30 40.43 -13.68
CA ASN A 308 3.92 39.46 -12.78
C ASN A 308 3.11 39.35 -11.51
N ALA A 309 3.03 38.14 -10.96
CA ALA A 309 2.37 37.86 -9.71
C ALA A 309 3.31 37.16 -8.73
N ARG A 310 3.11 37.42 -7.44
CA ARG A 310 3.69 36.69 -6.33
C ARG A 310 2.54 36.19 -5.48
N GLN A 311 2.33 34.89 -5.48
CA GLN A 311 1.26 34.24 -4.73
C GLN A 311 1.80 33.77 -3.39
N LYS A 312 1.16 34.19 -2.30
CA LYS A 312 1.33 33.61 -0.96
C LYS A 312 0.16 32.73 -0.68
N ALA A 313 0.40 31.51 -0.23
CA ALA A 313 -0.64 30.56 0.10
C ALA A 313 -0.58 30.14 1.57
N THR A 314 -1.73 30.04 2.22
CA THR A 314 -1.86 29.47 3.55
C THR A 314 -3.04 28.51 3.55
N GLN A 315 -2.81 27.26 3.98
CA GLN A 315 -3.85 26.24 3.97
C GLN A 315 -3.87 25.44 5.28
N TYR A 316 -5.07 25.22 5.80
CA TYR A 316 -5.36 24.34 6.92
C TYR A 316 -6.25 23.20 6.44
N ASN A 317 -5.94 21.98 6.84
CA ASN A 317 -6.79 20.82 6.60
C ASN A 317 -6.98 20.05 7.91
N GLY A 318 -8.18 19.52 8.09
CA GLY A 318 -8.48 18.62 9.19
C GLY A 318 -9.53 17.60 8.76
N GLY A 319 -9.44 16.36 9.25
CA GLY A 319 -10.40 15.35 8.82
C GLY A 319 -10.36 14.07 9.64
N ILE A 320 -11.42 13.29 9.46
CA ILE A 320 -11.60 11.97 10.03
C ILE A 320 -11.94 10.99 8.90
N THR A 321 -11.30 9.83 8.89
CA THR A 321 -11.56 8.77 7.91
C THR A 321 -11.73 7.44 8.64
N PHE A 322 -12.71 6.66 8.21
CA PHE A 322 -12.92 5.29 8.65
C PHE A 322 -12.60 4.34 7.50
N GLY A 323 -11.98 3.21 7.80
CA GLY A 323 -11.65 2.18 6.83
C GLY A 323 -12.06 0.80 7.34
N TYR A 324 -12.57 -0.06 6.44
CA TYR A 324 -12.94 -1.42 6.78
C TYR A 324 -12.54 -2.41 5.68
N PRO A 325 -11.80 -3.50 6.00
CA PRO A 325 -11.45 -4.53 5.05
C PRO A 325 -12.63 -5.50 4.84
N LEU A 326 -13.29 -5.38 3.68
CA LEU A 326 -14.36 -6.32 3.26
C LEU A 326 -13.78 -7.69 2.94
N ILE A 327 -12.67 -7.72 2.19
CA ILE A 327 -11.92 -8.93 1.86
C ILE A 327 -10.49 -8.71 2.32
N LEU A 328 -9.98 -9.65 3.09
CA LEU A 328 -8.61 -9.59 3.59
C LEU A 328 -8.00 -10.99 3.53
N THR A 329 -7.42 -11.33 2.39
CA THR A 329 -6.68 -12.56 2.15
C THR A 329 -5.33 -12.22 1.52
N ARG A 330 -4.38 -13.16 1.50
CA ARG A 330 -3.05 -12.94 0.90
C ARG A 330 -3.09 -12.58 -0.58
N LYS A 331 -4.04 -13.15 -1.31
CA LYS A 331 -4.16 -12.95 -2.76
C LYS A 331 -5.08 -11.79 -3.14
N LYS A 332 -6.01 -11.42 -2.25
CA LYS A 332 -7.03 -10.42 -2.53
C LYS A 332 -7.29 -9.58 -1.30
N GLN A 333 -7.29 -8.29 -1.46
CA GLN A 333 -7.72 -7.34 -0.44
C GLN A 333 -8.73 -6.38 -1.07
N LEU A 334 -9.78 -6.05 -0.34
CA LEU A 334 -10.78 -5.07 -0.73
C LEU A 334 -11.17 -4.27 0.50
N ASN A 335 -10.87 -2.98 0.50
CA ASN A 335 -11.16 -2.07 1.58
C ASN A 335 -12.16 -1.02 1.13
N ILE A 336 -13.09 -0.66 1.98
CA ILE A 336 -13.94 0.53 1.82
C ILE A 336 -13.48 1.60 2.79
N THR A 337 -13.54 2.86 2.37
CA THR A 337 -13.21 4.02 3.20
C THR A 337 -14.31 5.06 3.11
N GLY A 338 -14.53 5.77 4.20
CA GLY A 338 -15.44 6.92 4.25
C GLY A 338 -14.90 7.97 5.19
N GLY A 339 -14.87 9.22 4.76
CA GLY A 339 -14.28 10.29 5.55
C GLY A 339 -14.95 11.64 5.31
N LEU A 340 -14.81 12.49 6.30
CA LEU A 340 -15.20 13.90 6.25
C LEU A 340 -13.96 14.72 6.56
N ASP A 341 -13.70 15.73 5.75
CA ASP A 341 -12.62 16.68 5.99
C ASP A 341 -13.06 18.13 5.74
N TYR A 342 -12.27 19.05 6.26
CA TYR A 342 -12.46 20.48 6.14
C TYR A 342 -11.16 21.10 5.63
N THR A 343 -11.29 21.95 4.61
CA THR A 343 -10.22 22.72 4.00
C THR A 343 -10.50 24.21 4.19
N ASP A 344 -9.49 24.97 4.63
CA ASP A 344 -9.48 26.45 4.67
C ASP A 344 -8.19 26.91 3.97
N ARG A 345 -8.31 27.58 2.83
CA ARG A 345 -7.17 28.09 2.05
C ARG A 345 -7.35 29.56 1.74
N ARG A 346 -6.25 30.31 1.91
CA ARG A 346 -6.11 31.72 1.59
C ARG A 346 -4.93 31.90 0.65
N ASP A 347 -5.18 32.62 -0.43
CA ASP A 347 -4.21 32.99 -1.42
C ASP A 347 -4.18 34.52 -1.57
N ASP A 348 -3.01 35.12 -1.33
CA ASP A 348 -2.75 36.55 -1.49
C ASP A 348 -1.84 36.76 -2.70
N TYR A 349 -2.31 37.48 -3.69
CA TYR A 349 -1.58 37.80 -4.90
C TYR A 349 -1.08 39.24 -4.85
N ASP A 350 0.22 39.44 -4.76
CA ASP A 350 0.86 40.71 -5.04
C ASP A 350 1.09 40.81 -6.56
N LEU A 351 0.55 41.84 -7.19
CA LEU A 351 0.61 42.03 -8.64
C LEU A 351 1.48 43.22 -9.01
N GLN A 352 2.24 43.11 -10.11
CA GLN A 352 3.00 44.19 -10.70
C GLN A 352 2.99 44.14 -12.24
N ALA A 353 2.90 45.27 -12.89
CA ALA A 353 3.08 45.39 -14.34
C ALA A 353 4.50 45.87 -14.67
N LEU A 354 5.15 45.16 -15.60
CA LEU A 354 6.40 45.56 -16.20
C LEU A 354 6.08 46.20 -17.58
N VAL A 355 6.37 47.48 -17.75
CA VAL A 355 6.07 48.24 -18.97
C VAL A 355 7.32 49.00 -19.39
N GLY A 356 7.89 48.70 -20.55
CA GLY A 356 9.09 49.36 -21.05
C GLY A 356 10.29 49.30 -20.10
N GLY A 357 10.40 48.21 -19.31
CA GLY A 357 11.47 48.01 -18.34
C GLY A 357 11.23 48.66 -16.96
N GLN A 358 10.10 49.37 -16.77
CA GLN A 358 9.71 49.94 -15.49
C GLN A 358 8.62 49.09 -14.81
N THR A 359 8.71 48.91 -13.47
CA THR A 359 7.78 48.15 -12.67
C THR A 359 6.76 49.08 -12.00
N TYR A 360 5.49 48.75 -12.15
CA TYR A 360 4.35 49.45 -11.55
C TYR A 360 3.60 48.46 -10.65
N GLY A 361 3.43 48.81 -9.38
CA GLY A 361 2.59 48.03 -8.47
C GLY A 361 1.11 48.09 -8.90
N LEU A 362 0.45 46.93 -8.86
CA LEU A 362 -0.99 46.81 -9.04
C LEU A 362 -1.64 46.46 -7.71
N ASP A 363 -2.98 46.59 -7.63
CA ASP A 363 -3.71 46.23 -6.44
C ASP A 363 -3.57 44.72 -6.14
N SER A 364 -3.32 44.40 -4.88
CA SER A 364 -3.27 43.01 -4.42
C SER A 364 -4.64 42.36 -4.51
N GLN A 365 -4.66 41.10 -4.88
CA GLN A 365 -5.87 40.28 -4.91
C GLN A 365 -5.85 39.26 -3.76
N HIS A 366 -6.97 39.08 -3.11
CA HIS A 366 -7.13 38.13 -2.01
C HIS A 366 -8.19 37.10 -2.39
N GLN A 367 -7.86 35.84 -2.23
CA GLN A 367 -8.79 34.73 -2.43
C GLN A 367 -8.85 33.90 -1.15
N HIS A 368 -10.05 33.55 -0.72
CA HIS A 368 -10.26 32.69 0.44
C HIS A 368 -11.32 31.66 0.08
N VAL A 369 -11.00 30.40 0.27
CA VAL A 369 -11.92 29.30 0.06
C VAL A 369 -11.88 28.37 1.28
N ARG A 370 -13.05 28.03 1.79
CA ARG A 370 -13.21 27.06 2.88
C ARG A 370 -14.45 26.21 2.67
N TYR A 371 -14.33 24.92 2.95
CA TYR A 371 -15.45 23.99 2.76
C TYR A 371 -15.19 22.65 3.46
N PRO A 372 -16.26 22.00 3.93
CA PRO A 372 -16.23 20.58 4.25
C PRO A 372 -16.43 19.74 2.99
N ALA A 373 -15.84 18.52 2.97
CA ALA A 373 -16.07 17.56 1.90
C ALA A 373 -16.17 16.13 2.44
N LEU A 374 -17.08 15.35 1.86
CA LEU A 374 -17.25 13.91 2.10
C LEU A 374 -16.47 13.14 1.04
N GLU A 375 -15.77 12.08 1.43
CA GLU A 375 -15.11 11.16 0.51
C GLU A 375 -15.51 9.72 0.82
N LEU A 376 -15.92 8.98 -0.21
CA LEU A 376 -16.17 7.54 -0.16
C LEU A 376 -15.23 6.84 -1.13
N GLY A 377 -14.54 5.81 -0.68
CA GLY A 377 -13.54 5.12 -1.48
C GLY A 377 -13.64 3.61 -1.38
N ILE A 378 -13.14 2.97 -2.43
CA ILE A 378 -12.90 1.52 -2.48
C ILE A 378 -11.47 1.29 -2.98
N ASN A 379 -10.72 0.47 -2.26
CA ASN A 379 -9.34 0.14 -2.58
C ASN A 379 -9.22 -1.37 -2.74
N GLY A 380 -8.67 -1.82 -3.84
CA GLY A 380 -8.46 -3.23 -4.15
C GLY A 380 -6.99 -3.54 -4.37
N VAL A 381 -6.51 -4.68 -3.83
CA VAL A 381 -5.20 -5.24 -4.13
C VAL A 381 -5.37 -6.68 -4.56
N ARG A 382 -4.68 -7.08 -5.62
CA ARG A 382 -4.62 -8.46 -6.09
C ARG A 382 -3.18 -8.87 -6.31
N ASN A 383 -2.73 -9.88 -5.57
CA ASN A 383 -1.40 -10.46 -5.67
C ASN A 383 -1.46 -11.76 -6.48
N PHE A 384 -0.53 -11.88 -7.41
CA PHE A 384 -0.23 -13.06 -8.20
C PHE A 384 1.18 -13.55 -7.82
N ASP A 385 1.60 -14.68 -8.32
CA ASP A 385 2.92 -15.24 -7.96
C ASP A 385 4.10 -14.33 -8.37
N THR A 386 3.98 -13.61 -9.49
CA THR A 386 5.02 -12.72 -10.04
C THR A 386 4.54 -11.29 -10.29
N ALA A 387 3.30 -10.96 -9.93
CA ALA A 387 2.73 -9.65 -10.19
C ALA A 387 1.82 -9.20 -9.05
N SER A 388 1.66 -7.89 -8.91
CA SER A 388 0.67 -7.28 -8.03
C SER A 388 -0.04 -6.15 -8.78
N ILE A 389 -1.32 -5.98 -8.47
CA ILE A 389 -2.14 -4.87 -8.98
C ILE A 389 -2.84 -4.25 -7.79
N SER A 390 -2.73 -2.93 -7.63
CA SER A 390 -3.53 -2.17 -6.70
C SER A 390 -4.38 -1.13 -7.44
N SER A 391 -5.57 -0.88 -6.96
CA SER A 391 -6.49 0.09 -7.54
C SER A 391 -7.26 0.83 -6.46
N ARG A 392 -7.54 2.08 -6.70
CA ARG A 392 -8.40 2.91 -5.85
C ARG A 392 -9.40 3.64 -6.74
N LEU A 393 -10.66 3.65 -6.31
CA LEU A 393 -11.70 4.52 -6.84
C LEU A 393 -12.30 5.28 -5.66
N ALA A 394 -12.38 6.61 -5.76
CA ALA A 394 -13.00 7.44 -4.74
C ALA A 394 -13.97 8.42 -5.39
N PHE A 395 -15.05 8.69 -4.69
CA PHE A 395 -16.00 9.75 -4.98
C PHE A 395 -15.91 10.78 -3.86
N ARG A 396 -15.73 12.05 -4.24
CA ARG A 396 -15.61 13.16 -3.32
C ARG A 396 -16.65 14.22 -3.63
N GLN A 397 -17.34 14.68 -2.60
CA GLN A 397 -18.41 15.66 -2.69
C GLN A 397 -18.14 16.83 -1.76
N GLY A 398 -18.02 18.03 -2.30
CA GLY A 398 -18.03 19.26 -1.52
C GLY A 398 -19.42 19.51 -0.90
N ILE A 399 -19.45 20.07 0.29
CA ILE A 399 -20.69 20.34 1.04
C ILE A 399 -20.83 21.84 1.19
N GLU A 400 -21.81 22.41 0.48
CA GLU A 400 -22.20 23.80 0.62
C GLU A 400 -23.03 24.01 1.89
N GLY A 401 -22.87 25.16 2.56
CA GLY A 401 -23.61 25.50 3.78
C GLY A 401 -22.90 26.56 4.62
N SER A 402 -23.29 26.70 5.87
CA SER A 402 -22.74 27.73 6.77
C SER A 402 -21.21 27.63 7.05
N LEU A 403 -20.63 26.46 6.80
CA LEU A 403 -19.20 26.21 6.95
C LEU A 403 -18.42 26.38 5.63
N ALA A 404 -19.11 26.61 4.52
CA ALA A 404 -18.53 26.79 3.19
C ALA A 404 -18.60 28.27 2.79
N ASP A 405 -17.49 28.80 2.25
CA ASP A 405 -17.39 30.17 1.78
C ASP A 405 -16.28 30.30 0.71
N ALA A 406 -16.54 31.10 -0.31
CA ALA A 406 -15.55 31.47 -1.31
C ALA A 406 -15.58 32.99 -1.54
N SER A 407 -14.44 33.66 -1.40
CA SER A 407 -14.32 35.10 -1.57
C SER A 407 -13.05 35.46 -2.39
N PRO A 408 -13.18 36.13 -3.51
CA PRO A 408 -14.43 36.39 -4.23
C PRO A 408 -15.04 35.11 -4.79
N SER A 409 -16.36 35.05 -4.88
CA SER A 409 -17.13 33.86 -5.31
C SER A 409 -17.03 33.57 -6.82
N GLN A 410 -15.99 33.99 -7.50
CA GLN A 410 -15.87 33.88 -8.96
C GLN A 410 -15.66 32.43 -9.40
N GLY A 411 -16.72 31.80 -9.87
CA GLY A 411 -16.66 30.57 -10.65
C GLY A 411 -16.27 29.30 -9.88
N THR A 412 -16.09 29.36 -8.56
CA THR A 412 -15.72 28.19 -7.76
C THR A 412 -16.98 27.51 -7.21
N ASP A 413 -17.16 26.25 -7.53
CA ASP A 413 -18.28 25.45 -7.05
C ASP A 413 -17.86 24.69 -5.78
N LEU A 414 -18.45 25.07 -4.63
CA LEU A 414 -18.20 24.41 -3.35
C LEU A 414 -19.06 23.16 -3.13
N SER A 415 -20.09 22.96 -3.95
CA SER A 415 -20.89 21.73 -4.00
C SER A 415 -20.40 20.75 -5.08
N PHE A 416 -19.12 20.81 -5.39
CA PHE A 416 -18.49 19.99 -6.43
C PHE A 416 -18.64 18.49 -6.22
N SER A 417 -18.65 17.75 -7.32
CA SER A 417 -18.53 16.28 -7.36
C SER A 417 -17.28 15.89 -8.13
N LEU A 418 -16.44 15.04 -7.53
CA LEU A 418 -15.14 14.66 -8.07
C LEU A 418 -14.92 13.15 -7.96
N TRP A 419 -14.61 12.52 -9.06
CA TRP A 419 -14.16 11.13 -9.11
C TRP A 419 -12.64 11.08 -9.19
N LYS A 420 -12.03 10.19 -8.39
CA LYS A 420 -10.58 9.95 -8.37
C LYS A 420 -10.32 8.47 -8.61
N GLY A 421 -9.51 8.16 -9.59
CA GLY A 421 -9.10 6.80 -9.92
C GLY A 421 -7.59 6.65 -9.88
N TYR A 422 -7.10 5.58 -9.26
CA TYR A 422 -5.68 5.24 -9.23
C TYR A 422 -5.50 3.75 -9.54
N LEU A 423 -4.49 3.42 -10.34
CA LEU A 423 -4.09 2.06 -10.69
C LEU A 423 -2.57 1.96 -10.64
N ASP A 424 -2.07 1.00 -9.90
CA ASP A 424 -0.67 0.62 -9.86
C ASP A 424 -0.51 -0.86 -10.16
N ALA A 425 0.48 -1.22 -10.97
CA ALA A 425 0.78 -2.61 -11.26
C ALA A 425 2.30 -2.81 -11.34
N ALA A 426 2.76 -3.90 -10.75
CA ALA A 426 4.14 -4.33 -10.80
C ALA A 426 4.24 -5.79 -11.24
N TRP A 427 5.17 -6.08 -12.11
CA TRP A 427 5.43 -7.41 -12.62
C TRP A 427 6.92 -7.74 -12.56
N LEU A 428 7.27 -8.82 -11.87
CA LEU A 428 8.60 -9.44 -11.87
C LEU A 428 8.72 -10.33 -13.12
N MET A 429 9.33 -9.76 -14.16
CA MET A 429 9.56 -10.47 -15.43
C MET A 429 10.60 -11.58 -15.29
N SER A 430 11.54 -11.39 -14.36
CA SER A 430 12.57 -12.37 -13.97
C SER A 430 13.07 -12.03 -12.56
N GLU A 431 14.03 -12.79 -12.03
CA GLU A 431 14.64 -12.52 -10.72
C GLU A 431 15.27 -11.11 -10.61
N ASN A 432 15.67 -10.54 -11.75
CA ASN A 432 16.39 -9.27 -11.79
C ASN A 432 15.65 -8.15 -12.52
N TRP A 433 14.51 -8.40 -13.15
CA TRP A 433 13.80 -7.37 -13.91
C TRP A 433 12.38 -7.16 -13.41
N LYS A 434 12.08 -5.92 -13.05
CA LYS A 434 10.75 -5.47 -12.64
C LYS A 434 10.24 -4.44 -13.64
N LEU A 435 9.03 -4.68 -14.16
CA LEU A 435 8.24 -3.70 -14.90
C LEU A 435 7.16 -3.18 -13.96
N SER A 436 7.02 -1.86 -13.87
CA SER A 436 5.93 -1.24 -13.10
C SER A 436 5.25 -0.15 -13.89
N THR A 437 3.97 0.08 -13.61
CA THR A 437 3.18 1.15 -14.18
C THR A 437 2.25 1.73 -13.13
N ALA A 438 2.06 3.03 -13.16
CA ALA A 438 1.11 3.74 -12.29
C ALA A 438 0.28 4.70 -13.15
N TRP A 439 -1.00 4.82 -12.84
CA TRP A 439 -1.96 5.69 -13.52
C TRP A 439 -2.87 6.36 -12.51
N GLU A 440 -3.16 7.62 -12.73
CA GLU A 440 -4.14 8.40 -11.98
C GLU A 440 -5.06 9.13 -12.95
N GLY A 441 -6.32 9.28 -12.58
CA GLY A 441 -7.28 10.07 -13.34
C GLY A 441 -8.31 10.68 -12.39
N ASP A 442 -8.45 12.00 -12.46
CA ASP A 442 -9.45 12.76 -11.74
C ASP A 442 -10.45 13.35 -12.73
N TRP A 443 -11.72 13.31 -12.39
CA TRP A 443 -12.77 13.80 -13.28
C TRP A 443 -13.88 14.52 -12.51
N SER A 444 -14.16 15.76 -12.94
CA SER A 444 -15.23 16.62 -12.44
C SER A 444 -15.84 17.42 -13.58
N ASN A 445 -17.15 17.73 -13.46
CA ASN A 445 -17.84 18.68 -14.33
C ASN A 445 -17.98 20.07 -13.69
N ASN A 446 -17.42 20.27 -12.49
CA ASN A 446 -17.49 21.50 -11.72
C ASN A 446 -16.20 22.31 -11.89
N ASP A 447 -16.29 23.62 -11.77
CA ASP A 447 -15.13 24.50 -11.58
C ASP A 447 -14.60 24.31 -10.16
N LEU A 448 -13.60 23.47 -10.02
CA LEU A 448 -13.09 23.05 -8.71
C LEU A 448 -12.33 24.15 -7.98
N PRO A 449 -12.48 24.22 -6.63
CA PRO A 449 -11.55 25.00 -5.83
C PRO A 449 -10.12 24.44 -5.98
N GLU A 450 -9.12 25.32 -5.92
CA GLU A 450 -7.72 24.96 -6.20
C GLU A 450 -7.23 23.73 -5.42
N PRO A 451 -7.54 23.55 -4.12
CA PRO A 451 -7.11 22.36 -3.39
C PRO A 451 -7.65 21.03 -3.92
N GLU A 452 -8.69 21.03 -4.73
CA GLU A 452 -9.31 19.83 -5.30
C GLU A 452 -8.85 19.55 -6.74
N ARG A 453 -8.21 20.50 -7.39
CA ARG A 453 -7.72 20.31 -8.76
C ARG A 453 -6.67 19.23 -8.83
N VAL A 454 -6.70 18.46 -9.90
CA VAL A 454 -5.61 17.53 -10.21
C VAL A 454 -4.37 18.31 -10.63
N SER A 455 -3.20 17.86 -10.19
CA SER A 455 -1.93 18.53 -10.47
C SER A 455 -0.84 17.51 -10.78
N PHE A 456 -0.08 17.74 -11.85
CA PHE A 456 0.99 16.86 -12.31
C PHE A 456 2.29 17.64 -12.51
N GLY A 457 3.42 16.96 -12.34
CA GLY A 457 4.77 17.47 -12.49
C GLY A 457 5.75 16.75 -11.56
N ALA A 458 7.01 16.93 -11.74
CA ALA A 458 8.08 16.30 -10.95
C ALA A 458 7.89 14.79 -10.74
N GLN A 459 7.77 14.31 -9.52
CA GLN A 459 7.54 12.90 -9.25
C GLN A 459 6.15 12.41 -9.66
N HIS A 460 5.20 13.31 -9.75
CA HIS A 460 3.82 13.00 -10.06
C HIS A 460 3.54 13.14 -11.56
N PHE A 461 4.02 12.16 -12.36
CA PHE A 461 3.82 12.06 -13.83
C PHE A 461 4.29 13.30 -14.62
N GLY A 462 5.53 13.68 -14.39
CA GLY A 462 6.14 14.81 -15.09
C GLY A 462 7.59 15.03 -14.72
N ARG A 463 8.42 13.96 -14.78
CA ARG A 463 9.83 13.98 -14.31
C ARG A 463 10.68 15.09 -14.92
N GLY A 464 10.39 15.49 -16.16
CA GLY A 464 11.06 16.58 -16.87
C GLY A 464 10.51 17.96 -16.55
N TYR A 465 9.56 18.12 -15.63
CA TYR A 465 8.88 19.37 -15.30
C TYR A 465 9.02 19.71 -13.82
N GLN A 466 8.73 20.96 -13.47
CA GLN A 466 8.60 21.33 -12.06
C GLN A 466 7.31 20.74 -11.46
N ASP A 467 7.25 20.70 -10.15
CA ASP A 467 6.06 20.29 -9.43
C ASP A 467 4.89 21.25 -9.71
N GLY A 468 3.67 20.70 -9.89
CA GLY A 468 2.49 21.50 -10.21
C GLY A 468 2.44 22.12 -11.60
N GLU A 469 3.31 21.72 -12.53
CA GLU A 469 3.37 22.29 -13.89
C GLU A 469 2.05 22.24 -14.63
N ALA A 470 1.29 21.14 -14.51
CA ALA A 470 -0.03 21.00 -15.11
C ALA A 470 -1.09 20.85 -14.02
N SER A 471 -2.10 21.72 -14.03
CA SER A 471 -3.21 21.69 -13.10
C SER A 471 -4.53 21.82 -13.86
N GLY A 472 -5.63 21.27 -13.32
CA GLY A 472 -6.95 21.35 -13.94
C GLY A 472 -8.08 20.75 -13.08
N ASP A 473 -9.34 20.96 -13.52
CA ASP A 473 -10.51 20.41 -12.87
C ASP A 473 -10.65 18.91 -13.15
N TYR A 474 -10.08 18.44 -14.25
CA TYR A 474 -9.96 17.03 -14.59
C TYR A 474 -8.68 16.76 -15.37
N GLY A 475 -8.23 15.52 -15.31
CA GLY A 475 -7.00 15.14 -15.99
C GLY A 475 -6.62 13.69 -15.72
N TYR A 476 -5.58 13.24 -16.39
CA TYR A 476 -4.97 11.94 -16.13
C TYR A 476 -3.46 12.03 -16.25
N GLY A 477 -2.78 11.16 -15.55
CA GLY A 477 -1.34 10.94 -15.65
C GLY A 477 -0.99 9.48 -15.55
N GLY A 478 0.18 9.11 -16.04
CA GLY A 478 0.68 7.75 -15.91
C GLY A 478 2.14 7.63 -16.23
N GLN A 479 2.74 6.56 -15.75
CA GLN A 479 4.14 6.23 -15.98
C GLN A 479 4.34 4.73 -16.18
N VAL A 480 5.41 4.40 -16.90
CA VAL A 480 5.92 3.03 -17.05
C VAL A 480 7.41 3.05 -16.73
N GLU A 481 7.84 2.17 -15.86
CA GLU A 481 9.24 2.03 -15.43
C GLU A 481 9.72 0.60 -15.62
N LEU A 482 10.91 0.44 -16.18
CA LEU A 482 11.66 -0.81 -16.22
C LEU A 482 12.89 -0.67 -15.34
N ARG A 483 12.99 -1.52 -14.31
CA ARG A 483 14.04 -1.48 -13.29
C ARG A 483 14.79 -2.80 -13.24
N TYR A 484 16.11 -2.71 -13.18
CA TYR A 484 17.00 -3.85 -12.93
C TYR A 484 17.30 -3.94 -11.44
N LEU A 485 17.07 -5.11 -10.85
CA LEU A 485 17.22 -5.39 -9.43
C LEU A 485 18.54 -6.14 -9.21
N HIS A 486 19.52 -5.48 -8.62
CA HIS A 486 20.76 -6.11 -8.23
C HIS A 486 20.97 -5.97 -6.72
N MET A 487 20.97 -7.11 -6.03
CA MET A 487 21.21 -7.18 -4.59
C MET A 487 22.57 -7.82 -4.30
N ARG A 488 23.40 -7.15 -3.52
CA ARG A 488 24.73 -7.61 -3.11
C ARG A 488 24.64 -8.17 -1.69
N LYS A 489 24.72 -9.49 -1.57
CA LYS A 489 24.60 -10.19 -0.27
C LYS A 489 25.79 -9.93 0.67
N GLU A 490 26.96 -9.56 0.13
CA GLU A 490 28.22 -9.43 0.87
C GLU A 490 28.51 -7.99 1.34
N SER A 491 27.71 -7.02 0.93
CA SER A 491 27.94 -5.62 1.26
C SER A 491 26.88 -5.12 2.26
N THR A 492 27.32 -4.71 3.42
CA THR A 492 26.48 -4.03 4.41
C THR A 492 26.26 -2.54 4.07
N TRP A 493 27.10 -1.99 3.20
CA TRP A 493 27.15 -0.57 2.85
C TRP A 493 26.35 -0.22 1.60
N LEU A 494 26.41 -1.09 0.59
CA LEU A 494 25.73 -0.93 -0.69
C LEU A 494 25.12 -2.28 -1.06
N ALA A 495 24.00 -2.58 -0.44
CA ALA A 495 23.29 -3.84 -0.64
C ALA A 495 22.45 -3.83 -1.91
N THR A 496 22.03 -2.64 -2.37
CA THR A 496 21.09 -2.49 -3.49
C THR A 496 21.66 -1.55 -4.54
N ILE A 497 21.62 -1.98 -5.80
CA ILE A 497 21.95 -1.18 -6.99
C ILE A 497 20.84 -1.41 -8.01
N GLN A 498 20.03 -0.39 -8.30
CA GLN A 498 18.84 -0.53 -9.14
C GLN A 498 18.80 0.56 -10.21
N PRO A 499 19.46 0.38 -11.36
CA PRO A 499 19.26 1.26 -12.50
C PRO A 499 17.84 1.07 -13.08
N TYR A 500 17.26 2.15 -13.58
CA TYR A 500 15.94 2.14 -14.19
C TYR A 500 15.83 3.13 -15.35
N ILE A 501 14.88 2.87 -16.22
CA ILE A 501 14.39 3.80 -17.23
C ILE A 501 12.89 3.98 -17.04
N LEU A 502 12.41 5.18 -17.29
CA LEU A 502 11.01 5.55 -17.07
C LEU A 502 10.53 6.46 -18.21
N THR A 503 9.28 6.33 -18.57
CA THR A 503 8.54 7.31 -19.36
C THR A 503 7.23 7.64 -18.65
N ASP A 504 6.87 8.92 -18.68
CA ASP A 504 5.61 9.40 -18.12
C ASP A 504 4.87 10.30 -19.09
N THR A 505 3.58 10.47 -18.82
CA THR A 505 2.71 11.43 -19.51
C THR A 505 1.62 11.91 -18.56
N ALA A 506 1.20 13.16 -18.71
CA ALA A 506 0.03 13.69 -18.02
C ALA A 506 -0.67 14.74 -18.88
N GLN A 507 -1.97 14.90 -18.67
CA GLN A 507 -2.76 15.93 -19.34
C GLN A 507 -3.87 16.43 -18.43
N THR A 508 -4.10 17.75 -18.41
CA THR A 508 -5.11 18.42 -17.58
C THR A 508 -5.97 19.36 -18.40
N TRP A 509 -7.21 19.57 -17.95
CA TRP A 509 -8.16 20.50 -18.54
C TRP A 509 -8.96 21.22 -17.46
N PHE A 510 -9.44 22.41 -17.79
CA PHE A 510 -10.40 23.18 -17.00
C PHE A 510 -11.78 23.10 -17.64
N ASN A 511 -12.83 23.14 -16.83
CA ASN A 511 -14.21 23.26 -17.31
C ASN A 511 -14.48 24.68 -17.83
N GLN A 512 -13.83 25.67 -17.27
CA GLN A 512 -13.94 27.05 -17.72
C GLN A 512 -13.33 27.23 -19.11
N GLN A 513 -14.11 27.82 -20.03
CA GLN A 513 -13.68 28.06 -21.41
C GLN A 513 -12.56 29.09 -21.47
N GLY A 514 -11.59 28.87 -22.37
CA GLY A 514 -10.49 29.80 -22.64
C GLY A 514 -9.23 29.56 -21.78
N LEU A 515 -9.27 28.69 -20.79
CA LEU A 515 -8.08 28.28 -20.06
C LEU A 515 -7.30 27.23 -20.85
N ARG A 516 -5.97 27.35 -20.81
CA ARG A 516 -5.06 26.47 -21.56
C ARG A 516 -5.01 25.09 -20.88
N HIS A 517 -5.24 24.04 -21.64
CA HIS A 517 -4.90 22.69 -21.25
C HIS A 517 -3.38 22.48 -21.40
N GLN A 518 -2.81 21.66 -20.52
CA GLN A 518 -1.39 21.34 -20.49
C GLN A 518 -1.16 19.85 -20.69
N ARG A 519 -0.12 19.52 -21.46
CA ARG A 519 0.29 18.16 -21.74
C ARG A 519 1.75 17.96 -21.42
N LEU A 520 2.02 17.17 -20.40
CA LEU A 520 3.36 16.77 -19.99
C LEU A 520 3.72 15.43 -20.65
N GLY A 521 5.01 15.21 -20.80
CA GLY A 521 5.58 13.93 -21.18
C GLY A 521 7.08 13.98 -20.92
N SER A 522 7.61 12.92 -20.32
CA SER A 522 9.04 12.84 -20.01
C SER A 522 9.60 11.46 -20.32
N VAL A 523 10.91 11.44 -20.57
CA VAL A 523 11.73 10.25 -20.52
C VAL A 523 12.81 10.47 -19.47
N ALA A 524 13.04 9.47 -18.63
CA ALA A 524 14.01 9.55 -17.55
C ALA A 524 14.83 8.28 -17.44
N ALA A 525 16.04 8.43 -16.94
CA ALA A 525 16.91 7.32 -16.54
C ALA A 525 17.55 7.66 -15.20
N GLY A 526 17.63 6.68 -14.32
CA GLY A 526 18.17 6.88 -12.99
C GLY A 526 18.78 5.61 -12.41
N ILE A 527 19.38 5.78 -11.25
CA ILE A 527 19.92 4.70 -10.45
C ILE A 527 19.57 4.94 -8.98
N MET A 528 19.04 3.91 -8.34
CA MET A 528 18.81 3.89 -6.90
C MET A 528 19.88 3.01 -6.23
N LEU A 529 20.49 3.54 -5.18
CA LEU A 529 21.52 2.91 -4.38
C LEU A 529 21.10 2.91 -2.92
N GLY A 530 21.41 1.86 -2.16
CA GLY A 530 21.06 1.82 -0.75
C GLY A 530 21.57 0.60 -0.02
N ASP A 531 21.42 0.60 1.29
CA ASP A 531 21.77 -0.53 2.16
C ASP A 531 20.55 -1.34 2.63
N ASN A 532 19.33 -0.97 2.18
CA ASN A 532 18.03 -1.52 2.55
C ASN A 532 17.63 -1.33 4.03
N ARG A 533 18.36 -0.53 4.78
CA ARG A 533 18.10 -0.29 6.21
C ARG A 533 18.10 1.18 6.56
N HIS A 534 19.23 1.85 6.32
CA HIS A 534 19.46 3.20 6.82
C HIS A 534 19.23 4.25 5.76
N TYR A 535 19.60 3.99 4.52
CA TYR A 535 19.52 4.99 3.47
C TYR A 535 19.18 4.43 2.09
N SER A 536 18.60 5.30 1.27
CA SER A 536 18.54 5.17 -0.17
C SER A 536 18.88 6.49 -0.85
N VAL A 537 19.63 6.42 -1.94
CA VAL A 537 19.99 7.56 -2.78
C VAL A 537 19.53 7.26 -4.20
N SER A 538 18.76 8.15 -4.79
CA SER A 538 18.36 8.08 -6.20
C SER A 538 18.90 9.28 -6.95
N VAL A 539 19.60 9.02 -8.06
CA VAL A 539 20.04 10.05 -9.01
C VAL A 539 19.31 9.80 -10.31
N GLU A 540 18.68 10.84 -10.83
CA GLU A 540 17.85 10.76 -12.04
C GLU A 540 18.17 11.90 -13.00
N ALA A 541 18.18 11.58 -14.30
CA ALA A 541 18.20 12.55 -15.40
C ALA A 541 16.89 12.40 -16.18
N ALA A 542 16.12 13.47 -16.32
CA ALA A 542 14.84 13.48 -17.01
C ALA A 542 14.83 14.54 -18.11
N LYS A 543 14.15 14.26 -19.22
CA LYS A 543 13.99 15.18 -20.35
C LYS A 543 12.52 15.36 -20.69
N PRO A 544 11.99 16.59 -20.72
CA PRO A 544 10.64 16.85 -21.17
C PRO A 544 10.51 16.60 -22.68
N VAL A 545 9.43 15.93 -23.08
CA VAL A 545 9.10 15.64 -24.50
C VAL A 545 7.69 16.12 -24.88
N GLY A 546 6.87 16.53 -23.90
CA GLY A 546 5.56 17.16 -24.09
C GLY A 546 5.63 18.67 -24.35
N ASP A 547 4.76 19.45 -23.73
CA ASP A 547 4.78 20.90 -23.81
C ASP A 547 6.09 21.46 -23.24
N VAL A 548 6.46 22.68 -23.65
CA VAL A 548 7.68 23.33 -23.13
C VAL A 548 7.44 23.70 -21.66
N PRO A 549 8.34 23.31 -20.74
CA PRO A 549 8.24 23.71 -19.34
C PRO A 549 8.14 25.22 -19.14
N SER A 550 7.22 25.66 -18.28
CA SER A 550 6.93 27.07 -18.06
C SER A 550 8.08 27.82 -17.36
N ASP A 551 8.87 27.11 -16.57
CA ASP A 551 9.94 27.65 -15.74
C ASP A 551 11.25 27.90 -16.48
N SER A 552 11.46 27.29 -17.63
CA SER A 552 12.74 27.36 -18.37
C SER A 552 12.58 27.73 -19.85
N ASN A 553 11.36 27.63 -20.40
CA ASN A 553 11.06 27.82 -21.83
C ASN A 553 11.93 26.97 -22.78
N ASN A 554 12.48 25.86 -22.29
CA ASN A 554 13.26 24.91 -23.07
C ASN A 554 13.00 23.48 -22.63
N ARG A 555 13.50 22.50 -23.41
CA ARG A 555 13.40 21.08 -23.11
C ARG A 555 14.75 20.46 -22.76
N ASP A 556 15.53 21.16 -21.95
CA ASP A 556 16.83 20.68 -21.50
C ASP A 556 16.71 19.55 -20.48
N TRP A 557 17.77 18.78 -20.32
CA TRP A 557 17.87 17.75 -19.31
C TRP A 557 17.79 18.34 -17.90
N ARG A 558 17.03 17.69 -17.05
CA ARG A 558 16.91 18.02 -15.62
C ARG A 558 17.51 16.91 -14.80
N TYR A 559 18.27 17.27 -13.80
CA TYR A 559 18.93 16.35 -12.90
C TYR A 559 18.36 16.50 -11.51
N SER A 560 18.14 15.37 -10.83
CA SER A 560 17.64 15.37 -9.47
C SER A 560 18.37 14.35 -8.61
N LEU A 561 18.45 14.66 -7.33
CA LEU A 561 18.94 13.79 -6.28
C LEU A 561 17.83 13.65 -5.24
N THR A 562 17.49 12.43 -4.88
CA THR A 562 16.65 12.12 -3.73
C THR A 562 17.46 11.29 -2.75
N LEU A 563 17.56 11.72 -1.51
CA LEU A 563 18.21 11.01 -0.42
C LEU A 563 17.18 10.76 0.67
N THR A 564 16.97 9.52 1.03
CA THR A 564 16.18 9.14 2.19
C THR A 564 17.10 8.54 3.24
N TRP A 565 16.90 8.95 4.49
CA TRP A 565 17.61 8.44 5.64
C TRP A 565 16.67 8.03 6.76
N ASN A 566 16.85 6.82 7.28
CA ASN A 566 16.15 6.32 8.46
C ASN A 566 17.09 6.30 9.65
N PHE A 567 16.73 7.01 10.73
CA PHE A 567 17.58 7.24 11.89
C PHE A 567 17.51 6.12 12.94
N ASN A 568 16.50 5.28 12.92
CA ASN A 568 16.26 4.26 13.95
C ASN A 568 17.13 3.02 13.83
N ASN A 569 17.75 2.82 12.68
CA ASN A 569 18.56 1.63 12.40
C ASN A 569 20.06 1.85 12.68
N LEU A 570 20.41 2.90 13.45
CA LEU A 570 21.81 3.26 13.75
C LEU A 570 22.46 2.42 14.86
N HIS A 571 21.78 1.34 15.35
CA HIS A 571 22.32 0.45 16.40
C HIS A 571 22.35 -1.02 15.99
#